data_e8ffeea7db93c00605a3cdaf9cc93927
#
_entry.id   e8ffeea7db93c00605a3cdaf9cc93927
#
_cell.length_a   1.000
_cell.length_b   1.000
_cell.length_c   1.000
_cell.angle_alpha   90.00
_cell.angle_beta   90.00
_cell.angle_gamma   90.00
#
_symmetry.space_group_name_H-M   'P 1'
#
loop_
_entity.id
_entity.type
_entity.pdbx_description
1 polymer ?
#
loop_
_entity_poly.entity_id
_entity_poly.type
_entity_poly.pdbx_seq_one_letter_code
_entity_poly.pdbx_strand_id
1 'polypeptide(L)'
;MPAEIETDVAIIGAGPVGLFAVFECGMLRMKSVVIDALEAIGGQCTALYPEKPIFDIPAHPQIAAADLITQLEAQAAPFAPQYLFGRRVETLRQEGSALVLGTSAGDTIRAKAVILAAGAGAFGPNRPPLAGLPGYEASGAVRYMVAKREEFRGKRVVIAGGGDSAVDWALSLKDIAAKVVVVHRRAKFRAAPETAAQLEAAAARGEVEMAIPYQLHGLK
;
A
#
# COMPACT_ATOMS: atom_id res chain seq x y z
N MET A 1 12.70 -25.71 2.43
CA MET A 1 13.38 -25.93 3.73
C MET A 1 13.61 -24.55 4.34
N PRO A 2 13.53 -24.39 5.67
CA PRO A 2 13.92 -23.16 6.34
C PRO A 2 15.35 -22.77 5.99
N ALA A 3 15.60 -21.47 5.79
CA ALA A 3 16.91 -20.95 5.48
C ALA A 3 17.58 -20.38 6.74
N GLU A 4 18.90 -20.59 6.85
CA GLU A 4 19.75 -19.84 7.77
C GLU A 4 20.58 -18.84 6.98
N ILE A 5 20.47 -17.55 7.30
CA ILE A 5 21.06 -16.46 6.54
C ILE A 5 21.81 -15.53 7.47
N GLU A 6 23.06 -15.21 7.10
CA GLU A 6 23.85 -14.17 7.76
C GLU A 6 23.98 -12.95 6.84
N THR A 7 23.77 -11.75 7.39
CA THR A 7 23.83 -10.49 6.66
C THR A 7 24.33 -9.34 7.53
N ASP A 8 24.69 -8.22 6.93
CA ASP A 8 24.99 -7.01 7.69
C ASP A 8 23.68 -6.34 8.17
N VAL A 9 22.68 -6.25 7.28
CA VAL A 9 21.42 -5.58 7.58
C VAL A 9 20.23 -6.43 7.14
N ALA A 10 19.28 -6.67 8.04
CA ALA A 10 17.97 -7.22 7.69
C ALA A 10 16.96 -6.08 7.57
N ILE A 11 16.26 -6.00 6.44
CA ILE A 11 15.26 -4.97 6.15
C ILE A 11 13.89 -5.64 6.14
N ILE A 12 13.00 -5.20 7.03
CA ILE A 12 11.64 -5.74 7.13
C ILE A 12 10.70 -4.82 6.33
N GLY A 13 10.26 -5.31 5.18
CA GLY A 13 9.39 -4.62 4.23
C GLY A 13 10.10 -4.25 2.93
N ALA A 14 9.54 -4.68 1.80
CA ALA A 14 10.01 -4.42 0.44
C ALA A 14 9.22 -3.27 -0.25
N GLY A 15 8.62 -2.38 0.52
CA GLY A 15 7.99 -1.15 0.03
C GLY A 15 9.02 -0.08 -0.35
N PRO A 16 8.58 1.14 -0.72
CA PRO A 16 9.47 2.23 -1.16
C PRO A 16 10.62 2.51 -0.19
N VAL A 17 10.33 2.53 1.11
CA VAL A 17 11.34 2.81 2.15
C VAL A 17 12.35 1.66 2.25
N GLY A 18 11.90 0.40 2.18
CA GLY A 18 12.79 -0.76 2.22
C GLY A 18 13.70 -0.84 1.00
N LEU A 19 13.18 -0.55 -0.19
CA LEU A 19 13.98 -0.49 -1.42
C LEU A 19 15.04 0.62 -1.37
N PHE A 20 14.67 1.80 -0.88
CA PHE A 20 15.64 2.88 -0.68
C PHE A 20 16.68 2.53 0.38
N ALA A 21 16.29 1.82 1.45
CA ALA A 21 17.23 1.33 2.46
C ALA A 21 18.24 0.32 1.88
N VAL A 22 17.85 -0.51 0.90
CA VAL A 22 18.79 -1.37 0.17
C VAL A 22 19.86 -0.54 -0.54
N PHE A 23 19.44 0.52 -1.25
CA PHE A 23 20.36 1.44 -1.92
C PHE A 23 21.37 2.05 -0.93
N GLU A 24 20.88 2.59 0.19
CA GLU A 24 21.74 3.21 1.21
C GLU A 24 22.72 2.20 1.84
N CYS A 25 22.25 1.00 2.17
CA CYS A 25 23.10 -0.09 2.67
C CYS A 25 24.19 -0.44 1.64
N GLY A 26 23.82 -0.55 0.37
CA GLY A 26 24.74 -0.87 -0.71
C GLY A 26 25.82 0.20 -0.91
N MET A 27 25.45 1.49 -0.84
CA MET A 27 26.40 2.60 -0.89
C MET A 27 27.41 2.55 0.25
N LEU A 28 27.03 1.99 1.40
CA LEU A 28 27.92 1.76 2.55
C LEU A 28 28.62 0.38 2.51
N ARG A 29 28.52 -0.34 1.41
CA ARG A 29 29.07 -1.70 1.21
C ARG A 29 28.56 -2.74 2.23
N MET A 30 27.36 -2.56 2.74
CA MET A 30 26.69 -3.51 3.62
C MET A 30 25.78 -4.43 2.80
N LYS A 31 25.87 -5.74 3.06
CA LYS A 31 24.96 -6.75 2.49
C LYS A 31 23.61 -6.63 3.17
N SER A 32 22.54 -6.71 2.39
CA SER A 32 21.19 -6.67 2.92
C SER A 32 20.33 -7.86 2.49
N VAL A 33 19.46 -8.27 3.41
CA VAL A 33 18.36 -9.22 3.17
C VAL A 33 17.06 -8.50 3.42
N VAL A 34 16.15 -8.54 2.46
CA VAL A 34 14.83 -7.90 2.54
C VAL A 34 13.77 -8.98 2.76
N ILE A 35 12.97 -8.84 3.80
CA ILE A 35 11.94 -9.81 4.18
C ILE A 35 10.57 -9.12 4.04
N ASP A 36 9.66 -9.70 3.26
CA ASP A 36 8.29 -9.19 3.12
C ASP A 36 7.25 -10.30 3.21
N ALA A 37 6.12 -9.99 3.84
CA ALA A 37 4.97 -10.89 3.93
C ALA A 37 4.23 -11.03 2.59
N LEU A 38 4.36 -10.07 1.69
CA LEU A 38 3.83 -10.12 0.33
C LEU A 38 4.72 -10.96 -0.58
N GLU A 39 4.15 -11.40 -1.70
CA GLU A 39 4.84 -12.25 -2.68
C GLU A 39 5.68 -11.44 -3.70
N ALA A 40 5.66 -10.11 -3.62
CA ALA A 40 6.32 -9.24 -4.56
C ALA A 40 6.80 -7.94 -3.94
N ILE A 41 7.74 -7.26 -4.62
CA ILE A 41 8.25 -5.94 -4.31
C ILE A 41 7.14 -4.88 -4.40
N GLY A 42 7.25 -3.84 -3.57
CA GLY A 42 6.49 -2.59 -3.68
C GLY A 42 5.52 -2.34 -2.54
N GLY A 43 5.26 -3.34 -1.69
CA GLY A 43 4.37 -3.16 -0.53
C GLY A 43 2.97 -2.68 -0.95
N GLN A 44 2.44 -1.66 -0.27
CA GLN A 44 1.12 -1.10 -0.58
C GLN A 44 1.03 -0.50 -1.99
N CYS A 45 2.12 0.08 -2.49
CA CYS A 45 2.16 0.72 -3.80
C CYS A 45 1.82 -0.27 -4.93
N THR A 46 2.32 -1.49 -4.84
CA THR A 46 2.03 -2.54 -5.83
C THR A 46 0.76 -3.30 -5.50
N ALA A 47 0.55 -3.64 -4.21
CA ALA A 47 -0.54 -4.52 -3.79
C ALA A 47 -1.91 -3.84 -3.81
N LEU A 48 -2.00 -2.53 -3.50
CA LEU A 48 -3.28 -1.85 -3.29
C LEU A 48 -3.63 -0.81 -4.36
N TYR A 49 -2.63 -0.08 -4.89
CA TYR A 49 -2.89 1.09 -5.73
C TYR A 49 -1.79 1.39 -6.75
N PRO A 50 -1.45 0.44 -7.63
CA PRO A 50 -0.33 0.59 -8.57
C PRO A 50 -0.47 1.80 -9.51
N GLU A 51 -1.70 2.16 -9.90
CA GLU A 51 -1.99 3.28 -10.78
C GLU A 51 -2.28 4.61 -10.04
N LYS A 52 -2.21 4.61 -8.70
CA LYS A 52 -2.46 5.81 -7.91
C LYS A 52 -1.35 6.83 -8.14
N PRO A 53 -1.67 8.09 -8.49
CA PRO A 53 -0.70 9.16 -8.52
C PRO A 53 -0.21 9.50 -7.10
N ILE A 54 1.09 9.65 -6.95
CA ILE A 54 1.77 10.08 -5.72
C ILE A 54 2.42 11.42 -6.00
N PHE A 55 2.27 12.39 -5.10
CA PHE A 55 2.69 13.79 -5.29
C PHE A 55 3.77 14.23 -4.31
N ASP A 56 4.07 13.42 -3.31
CA ASP A 56 4.97 13.72 -2.20
C ASP A 56 6.33 13.01 -2.31
N ILE A 57 6.74 12.69 -3.53
CA ILE A 57 8.08 12.17 -3.83
C ILE A 57 8.95 13.31 -4.35
N PRO A 58 10.08 13.63 -3.67
CA PRO A 58 11.00 14.67 -4.14
C PRO A 58 11.42 14.47 -5.61
N ALA A 59 11.53 15.56 -6.36
CA ALA A 59 11.87 15.59 -7.78
C ALA A 59 10.83 15.03 -8.74
N HIS A 60 9.70 14.53 -8.25
CA HIS A 60 8.55 14.10 -9.06
C HIS A 60 7.33 14.96 -8.73
N PRO A 61 6.89 15.85 -9.64
CA PRO A 61 5.61 16.57 -9.46
C PRO A 61 4.44 15.63 -9.28
N GLN A 62 4.51 14.47 -9.95
CA GLN A 62 3.59 13.35 -9.84
C GLN A 62 4.27 12.10 -10.40
N ILE A 63 4.06 10.96 -9.75
CA ILE A 63 4.51 9.65 -10.23
C ILE A 63 3.47 8.58 -9.91
N ALA A 64 3.23 7.62 -10.82
CA ALA A 64 2.39 6.48 -10.48
C ALA A 64 3.09 5.56 -9.46
N ALA A 65 2.33 4.97 -8.56
CA ALA A 65 2.89 4.12 -7.50
C ALA A 65 3.72 2.95 -8.07
N ALA A 66 3.27 2.30 -9.14
CA ALA A 66 4.03 1.23 -9.81
C ALA A 66 5.33 1.73 -10.43
N ASP A 67 5.32 2.92 -11.06
CA ASP A 67 6.51 3.50 -11.69
C ASP A 67 7.56 3.88 -10.63
N LEU A 68 7.11 4.41 -9.47
CA LEU A 68 7.98 4.66 -8.33
C LEU A 68 8.69 3.39 -7.88
N ILE A 69 7.94 2.28 -7.74
CA ILE A 69 8.54 1.00 -7.33
C ILE A 69 9.54 0.51 -8.37
N THR A 70 9.23 0.60 -9.66
CA THR A 70 10.14 0.22 -10.74
C THR A 70 11.45 0.99 -10.68
N GLN A 71 11.40 2.31 -10.41
CA GLN A 71 12.59 3.15 -10.30
C GLN A 71 13.41 2.82 -9.06
N LEU A 72 12.76 2.61 -7.91
CA LEU A 72 13.45 2.23 -6.66
C LEU A 72 14.08 0.83 -6.75
N GLU A 73 13.41 -0.12 -7.41
CA GLU A 73 13.97 -1.44 -7.67
C GLU A 73 15.22 -1.34 -8.56
N ALA A 74 15.16 -0.57 -9.64
CA ALA A 74 16.32 -0.32 -10.51
C ALA A 74 17.48 0.34 -9.75
N GLN A 75 17.19 1.24 -8.80
CA GLN A 75 18.18 1.88 -7.95
C GLN A 75 18.82 0.91 -6.95
N ALA A 76 18.06 -0.05 -6.42
CA ALA A 76 18.51 -1.07 -5.48
C ALA A 76 19.26 -2.25 -6.16
N ALA A 77 18.91 -2.58 -7.40
CA ALA A 77 19.38 -3.77 -8.12
C ALA A 77 20.91 -3.92 -8.21
N PRO A 78 21.73 -2.86 -8.40
CA PRO A 78 23.19 -2.98 -8.46
C PRO A 78 23.82 -3.57 -7.20
N PHE A 79 23.13 -3.53 -6.06
CA PHE A 79 23.63 -4.01 -4.77
C PHE A 79 23.21 -5.45 -4.47
N ALA A 80 22.48 -6.09 -5.40
CA ALA A 80 22.10 -7.50 -5.37
C ALA A 80 21.54 -7.96 -4.00
N PRO A 81 20.51 -7.29 -3.43
CA PRO A 81 19.93 -7.71 -2.16
C PRO A 81 19.27 -9.09 -2.30
N GLN A 82 19.29 -9.86 -1.24
CA GLN A 82 18.51 -11.10 -1.19
C GLN A 82 17.10 -10.80 -0.73
N TYR A 83 16.09 -11.21 -1.51
CA TYR A 83 14.68 -11.06 -1.16
C TYR A 83 14.09 -12.36 -0.63
N LEU A 84 13.33 -12.27 0.46
CA LEU A 84 12.54 -13.34 1.06
C LEU A 84 11.08 -12.93 1.06
N PHE A 85 10.35 -13.29 0.02
CA PHE A 85 8.92 -13.01 -0.13
C PHE A 85 8.04 -14.09 0.50
N GLY A 86 6.77 -13.74 0.80
CA GLY A 86 5.83 -14.61 1.48
C GLY A 86 6.26 -14.98 2.89
N ARG A 87 7.08 -14.15 3.52
CA ARG A 87 7.67 -14.39 4.83
C ARG A 87 7.38 -13.26 5.79
N ARG A 88 6.52 -13.53 6.77
CA ARG A 88 6.27 -12.57 7.86
C ARG A 88 7.32 -12.75 8.93
N VAL A 89 8.01 -11.68 9.34
CA VAL A 89 8.86 -11.70 10.53
C VAL A 89 7.97 -11.78 11.77
N GLU A 90 8.19 -12.78 12.59
CA GLU A 90 7.37 -13.05 13.78
C GLU A 90 8.14 -12.82 15.09
N THR A 91 9.46 -12.99 15.04
CA THR A 91 10.30 -12.81 16.22
C THR A 91 11.53 -11.99 15.89
N LEU A 92 11.96 -11.17 16.84
CA LEU A 92 13.23 -10.45 16.84
C LEU A 92 13.81 -10.57 18.26
N ARG A 93 15.03 -11.09 18.34
CA ARG A 93 15.75 -11.21 19.60
C ARG A 93 17.21 -10.84 19.43
N GLN A 94 17.85 -10.44 20.50
CA GLN A 94 19.28 -10.18 20.53
C GLN A 94 20.03 -11.41 21.06
N GLU A 95 21.06 -11.83 20.35
CA GLU A 95 21.98 -12.89 20.77
C GLU A 95 23.41 -12.38 20.68
N GLY A 96 23.98 -12.01 21.83
CA GLY A 96 25.26 -11.32 21.87
C GLY A 96 25.22 -9.99 21.13
N SER A 97 26.05 -9.83 20.10
CA SER A 97 26.06 -8.64 19.21
C SER A 97 25.15 -8.78 18.00
N ALA A 98 24.56 -9.94 17.78
CA ALA A 98 23.69 -10.18 16.63
C ALA A 98 22.20 -9.98 16.96
N LEU A 99 21.45 -9.50 15.99
CA LEU A 99 20.00 -9.49 15.97
C LEU A 99 19.51 -10.69 15.17
N VAL A 100 18.64 -11.50 15.76
CA VAL A 100 18.16 -12.75 15.16
C VAL A 100 16.67 -12.65 14.93
N LEU A 101 16.28 -12.79 13.65
CA LEU A 101 14.89 -12.76 13.21
C LEU A 101 14.42 -14.17 12.87
N GLY A 102 13.18 -14.49 13.25
CA GLY A 102 12.48 -15.70 12.84
C GLY A 102 11.28 -15.35 11.96
N THR A 103 11.07 -16.12 10.89
CA THR A 103 9.97 -15.91 9.96
C THR A 103 8.87 -16.96 10.10
N SER A 104 7.69 -16.67 9.56
CA SER A 104 6.54 -17.58 9.48
C SER A 104 6.83 -18.87 8.68
N ALA A 105 7.88 -18.88 7.87
CA ALA A 105 8.34 -20.06 7.12
C ALA A 105 9.44 -20.86 7.88
N GLY A 106 9.80 -20.41 9.08
CA GLY A 106 10.84 -21.04 9.90
C GLY A 106 12.26 -20.58 9.60
N ASP A 107 12.47 -19.61 8.70
CA ASP A 107 13.80 -19.09 8.42
C ASP A 107 14.38 -18.37 9.63
N THR A 108 15.69 -18.42 9.77
CA THR A 108 16.46 -17.70 10.78
C THR A 108 17.44 -16.75 10.08
N ILE A 109 17.31 -15.44 10.35
CA ILE A 109 18.19 -14.42 9.79
C ILE A 109 19.00 -13.79 10.91
N ARG A 110 20.33 -13.87 10.82
CA ARG A 110 21.26 -13.22 11.74
C ARG A 110 21.83 -11.98 11.11
N ALA A 111 21.61 -10.82 11.73
CA ALA A 111 22.02 -9.52 11.21
C ALA A 111 22.75 -8.72 12.27
N LYS A 112 23.64 -7.79 11.83
CA LYS A 112 24.27 -6.80 12.72
C LYS A 112 23.31 -5.64 13.04
N ALA A 113 22.41 -5.33 12.09
CA ALA A 113 21.38 -4.30 12.24
C ALA A 113 20.07 -4.71 11.59
N VAL A 114 18.96 -4.12 12.06
CA VAL A 114 17.62 -4.33 11.50
C VAL A 114 16.99 -2.99 11.18
N ILE A 115 16.45 -2.85 9.97
CA ILE A 115 15.65 -1.70 9.54
C ILE A 115 14.18 -2.13 9.47
N LEU A 116 13.34 -1.45 10.25
CA LEU A 116 11.89 -1.67 10.23
C LEU A 116 11.26 -0.73 9.18
N ALA A 117 10.95 -1.27 7.99
CA ALA A 117 10.29 -0.58 6.89
C ALA A 117 8.92 -1.20 6.58
N ALA A 118 8.27 -1.77 7.60
CA ALA A 118 7.07 -2.61 7.48
C ALA A 118 5.77 -1.85 7.12
N GLY A 119 5.82 -0.52 6.96
CA GLY A 119 4.65 0.29 6.64
C GLY A 119 3.50 0.08 7.62
N ALA A 120 2.32 -0.30 7.12
CA ALA A 120 1.16 -0.66 7.95
C ALA A 120 1.22 -2.09 8.52
N GLY A 121 2.33 -2.80 8.33
CA GLY A 121 2.48 -4.21 8.67
C GLY A 121 1.80 -5.13 7.67
N ALA A 122 1.64 -6.41 8.02
CA ALA A 122 0.83 -7.33 7.24
C ALA A 122 -0.64 -6.90 7.35
N PHE A 123 -1.23 -6.45 6.25
CA PHE A 123 -2.56 -5.86 6.22
C PHE A 123 -3.54 -6.70 5.42
N GLY A 124 -4.81 -6.57 5.78
CA GLY A 124 -5.94 -7.10 5.04
C GLY A 124 -7.04 -6.04 4.90
N PRO A 125 -8.08 -6.30 4.10
CA PRO A 125 -9.17 -5.36 3.94
C PRO A 125 -9.93 -5.16 5.27
N ASN A 126 -10.22 -3.91 5.59
CA ASN A 126 -11.09 -3.56 6.72
C ASN A 126 -12.54 -3.77 6.30
N ARG A 127 -13.07 -4.96 6.56
CA ARG A 127 -14.40 -5.40 6.12
C ARG A 127 -15.49 -4.73 6.95
N PRO A 128 -16.42 -3.98 6.31
CA PRO A 128 -17.56 -3.43 7.03
C PRO A 128 -18.54 -4.55 7.44
N PRO A 129 -19.25 -4.41 8.58
CA PRO A 129 -20.20 -5.43 9.05
C PRO A 129 -21.54 -5.34 8.27
N LEU A 130 -21.52 -5.68 7.00
CA LEU A 130 -22.68 -5.64 6.11
C LEU A 130 -23.17 -7.06 5.78
N ALA A 131 -24.48 -7.26 5.84
CA ALA A 131 -25.09 -8.53 5.49
C ALA A 131 -24.84 -8.86 3.99
N GLY A 132 -24.52 -10.11 3.69
CA GLY A 132 -24.28 -10.58 2.33
C GLY A 132 -22.91 -10.16 1.73
N LEU A 133 -22.08 -9.46 2.48
CA LEU A 133 -20.77 -8.96 2.01
C LEU A 133 -19.91 -10.00 1.29
N PRO A 134 -19.76 -11.25 1.77
CA PRO A 134 -18.94 -12.24 1.06
C PRO A 134 -19.40 -12.54 -0.38
N GLY A 135 -20.71 -12.52 -0.64
CA GLY A 135 -21.25 -12.70 -2.00
C GLY A 135 -20.90 -11.54 -2.93
N TYR A 136 -20.93 -10.31 -2.44
CA TYR A 136 -20.54 -9.12 -3.20
C TYR A 136 -19.02 -9.02 -3.40
N GLU A 137 -18.23 -9.50 -2.45
CA GLU A 137 -16.77 -9.65 -2.61
C GLU A 137 -16.45 -10.69 -3.70
N ALA A 138 -17.07 -11.86 -3.64
CA ALA A 138 -16.87 -12.94 -4.62
C ALA A 138 -17.28 -12.54 -6.05
N SER A 139 -18.34 -11.74 -6.20
CA SER A 139 -18.76 -11.19 -7.50
C SER A 139 -17.89 -10.04 -8.01
N GLY A 140 -16.99 -9.49 -7.17
CA GLY A 140 -16.19 -8.31 -7.47
C GLY A 140 -16.97 -6.99 -7.42
N ALA A 141 -18.22 -7.00 -6.92
CA ALA A 141 -19.02 -5.78 -6.72
C ALA A 141 -18.53 -4.95 -5.54
N VAL A 142 -17.98 -5.61 -4.50
CA VAL A 142 -17.26 -4.93 -3.41
C VAL A 142 -15.77 -5.17 -3.56
N ARG A 143 -15.01 -4.09 -3.57
CA ARG A 143 -13.55 -4.11 -3.70
C ARG A 143 -12.91 -3.22 -2.65
N TYR A 144 -11.73 -3.60 -2.21
CA TYR A 144 -10.95 -2.86 -1.21
C TYR A 144 -9.72 -2.18 -1.80
N MET A 145 -9.48 -2.43 -3.09
CA MET A 145 -8.39 -1.86 -3.84
C MET A 145 -8.80 -1.61 -5.30
N VAL A 146 -8.10 -0.71 -5.96
CA VAL A 146 -8.23 -0.43 -7.39
C VAL A 146 -6.92 -0.84 -8.06
N ALA A 147 -6.89 -2.03 -8.64
CA ALA A 147 -5.73 -2.52 -9.37
C ALA A 147 -5.61 -1.85 -10.75
N LYS A 148 -6.74 -1.69 -11.44
CA LYS A 148 -6.83 -1.04 -12.75
C LYS A 148 -7.99 -0.06 -12.77
N ARG A 149 -7.69 1.21 -12.99
CA ARG A 149 -8.67 2.30 -13.08
C ARG A 149 -9.72 2.06 -14.18
N GLU A 150 -9.29 1.53 -15.32
CA GLU A 150 -10.14 1.27 -16.49
C GLU A 150 -11.27 0.27 -16.21
N GLU A 151 -11.15 -0.60 -15.23
CA GLU A 151 -12.22 -1.52 -14.83
C GLU A 151 -13.49 -0.81 -14.32
N PHE A 152 -13.40 0.47 -13.99
CA PHE A 152 -14.50 1.30 -13.49
C PHE A 152 -15.13 2.18 -14.57
N ARG A 153 -14.63 2.13 -15.81
CA ARG A 153 -15.15 2.92 -16.91
C ARG A 153 -16.65 2.63 -17.14
N GLY A 154 -17.44 3.71 -17.17
CA GLY A 154 -18.88 3.65 -17.38
C GLY A 154 -19.68 3.02 -16.23
N LYS A 155 -19.04 2.67 -15.11
CA LYS A 155 -19.73 2.08 -13.94
C LYS A 155 -20.23 3.15 -12.97
N ARG A 156 -21.24 2.79 -12.20
CA ARG A 156 -21.67 3.54 -11.02
C ARG A 156 -20.83 3.05 -9.84
N VAL A 157 -20.07 3.95 -9.23
CA VAL A 157 -19.11 3.61 -8.16
C VAL A 157 -19.52 4.31 -6.88
N VAL A 158 -19.54 3.56 -5.78
CA VAL A 158 -19.70 4.08 -4.43
C VAL A 158 -18.39 3.89 -3.68
N ILE A 159 -17.81 4.98 -3.20
CA ILE A 159 -16.56 4.99 -2.43
C ILE A 159 -16.91 5.24 -0.97
N ALA A 160 -16.69 4.25 -0.12
CA ALA A 160 -16.94 4.36 1.31
C ALA A 160 -15.65 4.69 2.06
N GLY A 161 -15.49 5.92 2.47
CA GLY A 161 -14.29 6.37 3.17
C GLY A 161 -14.17 7.88 3.27
N GLY A 162 -13.17 8.37 3.97
CA GLY A 162 -12.92 9.81 4.15
C GLY A 162 -11.46 10.14 4.46
N GLY A 163 -10.55 9.22 4.16
CA GLY A 163 -9.10 9.45 4.16
C GLY A 163 -8.59 9.70 2.75
N ASP A 164 -7.28 9.93 2.63
CA ASP A 164 -6.61 10.25 1.35
C ASP A 164 -6.98 9.28 0.23
N SER A 165 -6.91 7.96 0.48
CA SER A 165 -7.24 6.96 -0.53
C SER A 165 -8.65 7.10 -1.10
N ALA A 166 -9.65 7.42 -0.27
CA ALA A 166 -11.03 7.57 -0.74
C ALA A 166 -11.20 8.82 -1.59
N VAL A 167 -10.59 9.93 -1.17
CA VAL A 167 -10.62 11.21 -1.88
C VAL A 167 -9.88 11.12 -3.20
N ASP A 168 -8.67 10.56 -3.20
CA ASP A 168 -7.85 10.39 -4.40
C ASP A 168 -8.54 9.51 -5.45
N TRP A 169 -9.16 8.39 -5.02
CA TRP A 169 -9.90 7.54 -5.94
C TRP A 169 -11.18 8.20 -6.46
N ALA A 170 -11.87 8.99 -5.65
CA ALA A 170 -13.03 9.75 -6.13
C ALA A 170 -12.62 10.74 -7.23
N LEU A 171 -11.57 11.50 -7.02
CA LEU A 171 -11.01 12.42 -7.99
C LEU A 171 -10.50 11.72 -9.24
N SER A 172 -9.86 10.57 -9.10
CA SER A 172 -9.36 9.80 -10.23
C SER A 172 -10.47 9.16 -11.06
N LEU A 173 -11.50 8.60 -10.43
CA LEU A 173 -12.55 7.84 -11.12
C LEU A 173 -13.65 8.72 -11.70
N LYS A 174 -13.83 9.98 -11.26
CA LYS A 174 -14.87 10.89 -11.75
C LYS A 174 -14.85 11.10 -13.27
N ASP A 175 -13.65 11.00 -13.88
CA ASP A 175 -13.45 11.25 -15.30
C ASP A 175 -13.78 10.05 -16.20
N ILE A 176 -13.92 8.85 -15.62
CA ILE A 176 -14.15 7.60 -16.37
C ILE A 176 -15.40 6.84 -15.97
N ALA A 177 -15.80 6.94 -14.70
CA ALA A 177 -17.02 6.29 -14.20
C ALA A 177 -18.28 7.04 -14.70
N ALA A 178 -19.38 6.33 -14.85
CA ALA A 178 -20.67 6.96 -15.18
C ALA A 178 -21.22 7.80 -14.00
N LYS A 179 -20.87 7.42 -12.78
CA LYS A 179 -21.23 8.15 -11.56
C LYS A 179 -20.29 7.76 -10.43
N VAL A 180 -19.84 8.74 -9.66
CA VAL A 180 -19.10 8.52 -8.41
C VAL A 180 -19.88 9.10 -7.24
N VAL A 181 -20.09 8.30 -6.21
CA VAL A 181 -20.70 8.71 -4.94
C VAL A 181 -19.74 8.44 -3.81
N VAL A 182 -19.38 9.45 -3.03
CA VAL A 182 -18.53 9.31 -1.84
C VAL A 182 -19.42 9.27 -0.61
N VAL A 183 -19.33 8.17 0.15
CA VAL A 183 -20.05 8.01 1.42
C VAL A 183 -19.07 8.15 2.58
N HIS A 184 -19.28 9.12 3.47
CA HIS A 184 -18.46 9.31 4.64
C HIS A 184 -19.28 9.63 5.89
N ARG A 185 -18.99 8.93 6.99
CA ARG A 185 -19.77 9.04 8.24
C ARG A 185 -19.57 10.32 9.03
N ARG A 186 -18.53 11.11 8.74
CA ARG A 186 -18.23 12.37 9.43
C ARG A 186 -18.44 13.56 8.50
N ALA A 187 -18.71 14.73 9.08
CA ALA A 187 -18.85 15.95 8.31
C ALA A 187 -17.55 16.45 7.66
N LYS A 188 -16.39 16.03 8.21
CA LYS A 188 -15.07 16.42 7.69
C LYS A 188 -14.29 15.20 7.23
N PHE A 189 -13.63 15.33 6.08
CA PHE A 189 -12.64 14.39 5.61
C PHE A 189 -11.38 14.40 6.50
N ARG A 190 -10.66 13.27 6.54
CA ARG A 190 -9.34 13.15 7.16
C ARG A 190 -8.21 13.22 6.12
N ALA A 191 -8.58 13.34 4.85
CA ALA A 191 -7.64 13.53 3.75
C ALA A 191 -6.92 14.86 3.89
N ALA A 192 -5.82 15.01 3.15
CA ALA A 192 -5.09 16.26 3.05
C ALA A 192 -6.04 17.43 2.67
N PRO A 193 -5.92 18.61 3.31
CA PRO A 193 -6.86 19.70 3.09
C PRO A 193 -7.01 20.10 1.61
N GLU A 194 -5.92 20.09 0.86
CA GLU A 194 -5.92 20.44 -0.56
C GLU A 194 -6.75 19.45 -1.40
N THR A 195 -6.54 18.14 -1.24
CA THR A 195 -7.30 17.13 -1.98
C THR A 195 -8.75 17.07 -1.55
N ALA A 196 -9.05 17.32 -0.27
CA ALA A 196 -10.43 17.46 0.22
C ALA A 196 -11.14 18.64 -0.44
N ALA A 197 -10.48 19.81 -0.54
CA ALA A 197 -11.03 20.99 -1.21
C ALA A 197 -11.27 20.74 -2.71
N GLN A 198 -10.39 20.00 -3.39
CA GLN A 198 -10.58 19.60 -4.79
C GLN A 198 -11.81 18.69 -4.95
N LEU A 199 -12.04 17.74 -4.02
CA LEU A 199 -13.23 16.89 -4.03
C LEU A 199 -14.52 17.71 -3.81
N GLU A 200 -14.52 18.65 -2.86
CA GLU A 200 -15.64 19.54 -2.61
C GLU A 200 -15.95 20.42 -3.84
N ALA A 201 -14.93 20.94 -4.50
CA ALA A 201 -15.08 21.68 -5.74
C ALA A 201 -15.64 20.81 -6.88
N ALA A 202 -15.20 19.56 -7.01
CA ALA A 202 -15.73 18.60 -7.97
C ALA A 202 -17.21 18.28 -7.69
N ALA A 203 -17.57 18.15 -6.43
CA ALA A 203 -18.98 17.95 -6.02
C ALA A 203 -19.84 19.18 -6.33
N ALA A 204 -19.34 20.38 -6.10
CA ALA A 204 -20.05 21.62 -6.45
C ALA A 204 -20.30 21.75 -7.96
N ARG A 205 -19.44 21.16 -8.81
CA ARG A 205 -19.64 21.08 -10.27
C ARG A 205 -20.53 19.91 -10.71
N GLY A 206 -20.97 19.06 -9.77
CA GLY A 206 -21.79 17.88 -10.08
C GLY A 206 -21.01 16.69 -10.64
N GLU A 207 -19.67 16.72 -10.60
CA GLU A 207 -18.80 15.65 -11.09
C GLU A 207 -18.74 14.45 -10.12
N VAL A 208 -18.99 14.69 -8.84
CA VAL A 208 -19.04 13.70 -7.77
C VAL A 208 -20.25 14.00 -6.86
N GLU A 209 -20.95 12.97 -6.42
CA GLU A 209 -21.98 13.11 -5.39
C GLU A 209 -21.39 12.81 -4.01
N MET A 210 -21.69 13.64 -3.02
CA MET A 210 -21.26 13.43 -1.64
C MET A 210 -22.44 13.07 -0.75
N ALA A 211 -22.41 11.87 -0.17
CA ALA A 211 -23.33 11.42 0.88
C ALA A 211 -22.62 11.51 2.24
N ILE A 212 -22.67 12.70 2.84
CA ILE A 212 -22.06 13.01 4.15
C ILE A 212 -23.07 13.81 5.01
N PRO A 213 -23.18 13.59 6.29
CA PRO A 213 -22.59 12.50 7.09
C PRO A 213 -23.47 11.24 7.04
N TYR A 214 -23.11 10.28 6.23
CA TYR A 214 -23.81 9.00 6.11
C TYR A 214 -22.86 7.82 6.20
N GLN A 215 -23.36 6.65 6.57
CA GLN A 215 -22.61 5.40 6.54
C GLN A 215 -23.39 4.31 5.81
N LEU A 216 -22.65 3.32 5.32
CA LEU A 216 -23.26 2.14 4.70
C LEU A 216 -24.09 1.38 5.74
N HIS A 217 -25.33 1.02 5.36
CA HIS A 217 -26.23 0.24 6.20
C HIS A 217 -26.46 -1.16 5.61
N GLY A 218 -26.44 -1.31 4.30
CA GLY A 218 -26.68 -2.57 3.62
C GLY A 218 -26.25 -2.54 2.16
N LEU A 219 -26.22 -3.71 1.55
CA LEU A 219 -25.97 -3.92 0.13
C LEU A 219 -27.25 -4.51 -0.51
N LYS A 220 -27.55 -4.09 -1.75
CA LYS A 220 -28.70 -4.56 -2.54
C LYS A 220 -28.28 -4.85 -3.96
#